data_ef193d5c8a7472a821856b39af7d9004
#
_entry.id   ef193d5c8a7472a821856b39af7d9004
#
_cell.length_a   1.000
_cell.length_b   1.000
_cell.length_c   1.000
_cell.angle_alpha   90.00
_cell.angle_beta   90.00
_cell.angle_gamma   90.00
#
_symmetry.space_group_name_H-M   'P 1'
#
loop_
_entity.id
_entity.type
_entity.pdbx_description
1 polymer ?
#
loop_
_entity_poly.entity_id
_entity_poly.type
_entity_poly.pdbx_seq_one_letter_code
_entity_poly.pdbx_strand_id
1 'polypeptide(L)'
;VTTTTSEKVKIQVDAGRWLGALAHNWTYIGYDEINYTYTPEGQELLGKFRDFQEKPYYVRAHHLLCTGNCHGAYKWGSTNAYLEDEAGNPIYDWTFVDLTFDTIMNYNGKPFVEIGFMPQDLVDPAHYDVAQDNWTAQHYRSVGWACPPKDYQKWYDLVYHLVDHCLHRYGLEEIKSWYWELWNEPDIFYWRGTLDEFNKLYDYTAAAVKAACPEARVGGPGVTNPNPDRKSLEYLDKFLDHCVNGTNYYSGETGAALDFVTFHVKGGGYRADPLHRKQKPPSVKQILRDTQTGYEIISKYPGLNELECILSEIDPDGWAAGGAWDNANLNFRNTEYYPSFVAAAFDKVSRFARQKKWDLRLLTWAFMFVGERCFEGTRSFSTQGIDKAILNLLRMYAKMGDQEIYFESSGSKNPLTYQDPNGYGEDPDISGFATLSGNRRLAVLIYNHHDDWDMDETAEVEVEIENLPFDGQPLILHHYRIDQGHSNAYAEWLRQERPMYPAPGQRAAIKACDGLELLEPPQKLLPDAGKVRLNFSLPVHGISLLIVEPSEW
;
A
#
# COMPACT_ATOMS: atom_id res chain seq x y z
N VAL A 1 -39.44 -13.06 23.64
CA VAL A 1 -38.24 -12.37 23.17
C VAL A 1 -37.11 -12.92 24.02
N THR A 2 -36.47 -13.97 23.53
CA THR A 2 -35.22 -14.49 24.10
C THR A 2 -34.12 -13.56 23.63
N THR A 3 -33.64 -12.67 24.50
CA THR A 3 -32.38 -11.96 24.34
C THR A 3 -31.27 -13.02 24.35
N THR A 4 -30.83 -13.47 23.19
CA THR A 4 -29.51 -14.10 23.01
C THR A 4 -28.48 -13.02 23.35
N THR A 5 -27.94 -13.07 24.56
CA THR A 5 -26.70 -12.34 24.88
C THR A 5 -25.63 -12.90 23.96
N SER A 6 -25.25 -12.18 22.93
CA SER A 6 -24.08 -12.51 22.10
C SER A 6 -22.91 -12.70 23.04
N GLU A 7 -22.21 -13.83 22.89
CA GLU A 7 -21.05 -14.12 23.73
C GLU A 7 -19.98 -13.04 23.48
N LYS A 8 -19.44 -12.46 24.56
CA LYS A 8 -18.41 -11.41 24.44
C LYS A 8 -17.17 -11.95 23.76
N VAL A 9 -16.62 -11.18 22.84
CA VAL A 9 -15.29 -11.46 22.26
C VAL A 9 -14.22 -11.18 23.29
N LYS A 10 -13.45 -12.20 23.63
CA LYS A 10 -12.37 -12.13 24.62
C LYS A 10 -11.04 -11.94 23.93
N ILE A 11 -10.31 -10.91 24.33
CA ILE A 11 -8.98 -10.58 23.83
C ILE A 11 -8.00 -10.66 25.00
N GLN A 12 -6.92 -11.42 24.81
CA GLN A 12 -5.83 -11.57 25.77
C GLN A 12 -4.56 -10.94 25.21
N VAL A 13 -3.93 -10.08 26.01
CA VAL A 13 -2.66 -9.43 25.71
C VAL A 13 -1.68 -9.72 26.84
N ASP A 14 -0.54 -10.31 26.53
CA ASP A 14 0.53 -10.56 27.50
C ASP A 14 1.75 -9.69 27.19
N ALA A 15 1.93 -8.62 27.97
CA ALA A 15 3.03 -7.67 27.80
C ALA A 15 4.40 -8.25 28.12
N GLY A 16 4.45 -9.39 28.84
CA GLY A 16 5.68 -10.12 29.16
C GLY A 16 6.12 -11.11 28.06
N ARG A 17 5.26 -11.40 27.08
CA ARG A 17 5.53 -12.37 26.02
C ARG A 17 5.82 -11.72 24.68
N TRP A 18 7.08 -11.63 24.34
CA TRP A 18 7.57 -11.08 23.11
C TRP A 18 7.40 -12.03 21.92
N LEU A 19 6.98 -11.48 20.76
CA LEU A 19 6.88 -12.20 19.48
C LEU A 19 8.01 -11.81 18.52
N GLY A 20 8.64 -10.66 18.69
CA GLY A 20 9.73 -10.16 17.88
C GLY A 20 9.60 -8.68 17.54
N ALA A 21 10.49 -8.20 16.66
CA ALA A 21 10.39 -6.87 16.12
C ALA A 21 9.19 -6.75 15.18
N LEU A 22 8.45 -5.66 15.29
CA LEU A 22 7.33 -5.38 14.39
C LEU A 22 7.83 -4.77 13.07
N ALA A 23 7.48 -5.39 11.97
CA ALA A 23 7.64 -4.75 10.67
C ALA A 23 6.59 -3.65 10.51
N HIS A 24 7.05 -2.40 10.31
CA HIS A 24 6.15 -1.26 10.12
C HIS A 24 5.66 -1.20 8.67
N ASN A 25 4.88 -2.20 8.26
CA ASN A 25 4.40 -2.38 6.89
C ASN A 25 3.60 -1.18 6.35
N TRP A 26 3.01 -0.38 7.21
CA TRP A 26 2.26 0.84 6.82
C TRP A 26 3.15 2.01 6.38
N THR A 27 4.47 1.87 6.39
CA THR A 27 5.41 2.90 5.92
C THR A 27 5.71 2.82 4.43
N TYR A 28 4.98 2.01 3.69
CA TYR A 28 5.09 1.86 2.24
C TYR A 28 3.80 2.34 1.59
N ILE A 29 3.92 3.35 0.73
CA ILE A 29 2.78 3.94 0.01
C ILE A 29 3.11 4.08 -1.47
N GLY A 30 2.09 4.09 -2.30
CA GLY A 30 2.26 4.30 -3.74
C GLY A 30 1.04 4.94 -4.39
N TYR A 31 1.23 5.45 -5.61
CA TYR A 31 0.21 6.15 -6.38
C TYR A 31 0.52 6.18 -7.88
N ASP A 32 -0.52 6.46 -8.67
CA ASP A 32 -0.47 6.33 -10.14
C ASP A 32 0.35 7.43 -10.84
N GLU A 33 0.29 8.68 -10.39
CA GLU A 33 0.87 9.82 -11.11
C GLU A 33 2.04 10.46 -10.37
N ILE A 34 3.24 10.23 -10.88
CA ILE A 34 4.47 10.74 -10.26
C ILE A 34 4.49 12.27 -10.13
N ASN A 35 3.87 13.00 -11.05
CA ASN A 35 3.86 14.46 -11.04
C ASN A 35 3.00 15.07 -9.91
N TYR A 36 2.13 14.27 -9.26
CA TYR A 36 1.43 14.73 -8.06
C TYR A 36 2.36 14.93 -6.87
N THR A 37 3.51 14.27 -6.85
CA THR A 37 4.48 14.33 -5.76
C THR A 37 4.83 15.78 -5.38
N TYR A 38 5.10 16.62 -6.35
CA TYR A 38 5.53 18.01 -6.15
C TYR A 38 4.42 19.06 -6.27
N THR A 39 3.15 18.64 -6.46
CA THR A 39 2.02 19.57 -6.36
C THR A 39 1.85 20.05 -4.92
N PRO A 40 1.24 21.22 -4.67
CA PRO A 40 0.98 21.70 -3.31
C PRO A 40 0.22 20.67 -2.47
N GLU A 41 -0.78 20.01 -3.05
CA GLU A 41 -1.60 18.99 -2.39
C GLU A 41 -0.81 17.71 -2.11
N GLY A 42 0.04 17.29 -3.04
CA GLY A 42 0.94 16.16 -2.86
C GLY A 42 1.95 16.40 -1.74
N GLN A 43 2.54 17.59 -1.69
CA GLN A 43 3.43 18.00 -0.63
C GLN A 43 2.71 18.09 0.73
N GLU A 44 1.47 18.59 0.76
CA GLU A 44 0.64 18.58 1.98
C GLU A 44 0.47 17.16 2.51
N LEU A 45 0.15 16.20 1.63
CA LEU A 45 -0.05 14.81 2.02
C LEU A 45 1.26 14.14 2.48
N LEU A 46 2.37 14.36 1.78
CA LEU A 46 3.70 13.88 2.21
C LEU A 46 4.09 14.48 3.57
N GLY A 47 3.76 15.75 3.81
CA GLY A 47 3.94 16.40 5.11
C GLY A 47 3.19 15.72 6.23
N LYS A 48 1.97 15.25 5.98
CA LYS A 48 1.18 14.47 6.95
C LYS A 48 1.86 13.15 7.29
N PHE A 49 2.37 12.42 6.29
CA PHE A 49 3.11 11.18 6.54
C PHE A 49 4.37 11.42 7.38
N ARG A 50 5.16 12.45 7.06
CA ARG A 50 6.31 12.85 7.88
C ARG A 50 5.92 13.10 9.35
N ASP A 51 4.79 13.78 9.56
CA ASP A 51 4.35 14.20 10.88
C ASP A 51 3.71 13.06 11.70
N PHE A 52 3.35 11.93 11.07
CA PHE A 52 2.79 10.78 11.78
C PHE A 52 3.85 10.04 12.60
N GLN A 53 5.08 9.92 12.11
CA GLN A 53 6.16 9.16 12.75
C GLN A 53 7.55 9.60 12.29
N GLU A 54 8.57 9.23 13.07
CA GLU A 54 9.97 9.53 12.75
C GLU A 54 10.55 8.63 11.64
N LYS A 55 10.05 7.39 11.51
CA LYS A 55 10.51 6.46 10.45
C LYS A 55 10.08 6.97 9.09
N PRO A 56 10.97 6.93 8.08
CA PRO A 56 10.65 7.38 6.73
C PRO A 56 9.59 6.48 6.09
N TYR A 57 8.77 7.08 5.21
CA TYR A 57 7.89 6.35 4.30
C TYR A 57 8.61 6.07 2.98
N TYR A 58 8.45 4.85 2.46
CA TYR A 58 8.81 4.54 1.08
C TYR A 58 7.67 4.94 0.14
N VAL A 59 8.04 5.59 -0.97
CA VAL A 59 7.08 6.15 -1.91
C VAL A 59 7.33 5.58 -3.30
N ARG A 60 6.36 4.81 -3.82
CA ARG A 60 6.36 4.22 -5.16
C ARG A 60 5.35 4.96 -6.05
N ALA A 61 5.74 5.31 -7.27
CA ALA A 61 4.83 5.94 -8.22
C ALA A 61 5.15 5.52 -9.65
N HIS A 62 4.11 5.44 -10.49
CA HIS A 62 4.23 5.10 -11.90
C HIS A 62 4.78 6.27 -12.75
N HIS A 63 5.19 5.96 -13.97
CA HIS A 63 5.52 6.90 -15.05
C HIS A 63 6.79 7.74 -14.87
N LEU A 64 7.78 7.25 -14.10
CA LEU A 64 9.03 7.98 -13.88
C LEU A 64 9.74 8.36 -15.19
N LEU A 65 9.77 7.47 -16.20
CA LEU A 65 10.53 7.65 -17.43
C LEU A 65 9.66 8.00 -18.65
N CYS A 66 8.35 8.14 -18.47
CA CYS A 66 7.45 8.45 -19.58
C CYS A 66 7.73 9.82 -20.21
N THR A 67 7.44 9.93 -21.49
CA THR A 67 7.37 11.19 -22.21
C THR A 67 5.97 11.80 -22.06
N GLY A 68 5.88 13.12 -21.79
CA GLY A 68 4.62 13.83 -21.61
C GLY A 68 4.82 15.30 -21.27
N ASN A 69 3.88 15.91 -20.58
CA ASN A 69 3.86 17.35 -20.34
C ASN A 69 4.43 17.79 -18.96
N CYS A 70 4.88 16.88 -18.13
CA CYS A 70 5.45 17.13 -16.80
C CYS A 70 4.54 17.88 -15.81
N HIS A 71 3.25 17.98 -16.08
CA HIS A 71 2.29 18.61 -15.19
C HIS A 71 1.65 17.58 -14.26
N GLY A 72 1.34 17.95 -13.03
CA GLY A 72 0.50 17.20 -12.09
C GLY A 72 -0.95 17.13 -12.56
N ALA A 73 -1.14 16.94 -13.86
CA ALA A 73 -2.43 16.81 -14.49
C ALA A 73 -2.91 15.36 -14.39
N TYR A 74 -4.20 15.26 -14.34
CA TYR A 74 -5.00 14.06 -14.29
C TYR A 74 -4.50 12.97 -15.25
N LYS A 75 -3.96 11.90 -14.66
CA LYS A 75 -3.46 10.66 -15.26
C LYS A 75 -2.26 10.80 -16.20
N TRP A 76 -1.25 10.01 -15.90
CA TRP A 76 -0.04 9.73 -16.66
C TRP A 76 0.99 10.87 -16.60
N GLY A 77 1.61 10.95 -15.44
CA GLY A 77 2.78 11.76 -15.23
C GLY A 77 3.92 11.40 -16.18
N SER A 78 4.88 12.26 -16.22
CA SER A 78 6.09 12.11 -17.02
C SER A 78 7.19 12.99 -16.46
N THR A 79 8.43 12.61 -16.73
CA THR A 79 9.58 13.45 -16.38
C THR A 79 10.34 13.92 -17.63
N ASN A 80 10.07 13.32 -18.79
CA ASN A 80 10.85 13.53 -20.01
C ASN A 80 12.35 13.30 -19.82
N ALA A 81 12.71 12.33 -18.97
CA ALA A 81 14.09 12.07 -18.62
C ALA A 81 14.96 11.62 -19.80
N TYR A 82 14.35 11.17 -20.90
CA TYR A 82 15.04 10.68 -22.09
C TYR A 82 14.37 11.23 -23.36
N LEU A 83 15.20 11.80 -24.22
CA LEU A 83 14.87 12.22 -25.58
C LEU A 83 16.01 11.81 -26.53
N GLU A 84 15.78 11.82 -27.83
CA GLU A 84 16.80 11.67 -28.85
C GLU A 84 16.90 12.93 -29.73
N ASP A 85 18.12 13.28 -30.15
CA ASP A 85 18.32 14.30 -31.17
C ASP A 85 17.99 13.76 -32.59
N GLU A 86 18.08 14.61 -33.61
CA GLU A 86 17.82 14.22 -35.01
C GLU A 86 18.75 13.10 -35.52
N ALA A 87 19.91 12.91 -34.90
CA ALA A 87 20.86 11.84 -35.22
C ALA A 87 20.62 10.55 -34.40
N GLY A 88 19.65 10.58 -33.49
CA GLY A 88 19.32 9.48 -32.58
C GLY A 88 20.26 9.37 -31.38
N ASN A 89 21.00 10.43 -31.04
CA ASN A 89 21.81 10.44 -29.83
C ASN A 89 20.94 10.72 -28.60
N PRO A 90 21.17 10.03 -27.45
CA PRO A 90 20.40 10.25 -26.25
C PRO A 90 20.68 11.62 -25.63
N ILE A 91 19.60 12.24 -25.13
CA ILE A 91 19.61 13.45 -24.31
C ILE A 91 18.93 13.11 -23.00
N TYR A 92 19.62 13.31 -21.88
CA TYR A 92 19.10 13.08 -20.55
C TYR A 92 18.74 14.40 -19.87
N ASP A 93 17.51 14.48 -19.32
CA ASP A 93 17.04 15.63 -18.53
C ASP A 93 16.46 15.12 -17.20
N TRP A 94 17.19 15.36 -16.13
CA TRP A 94 16.81 14.92 -14.79
C TRP A 94 15.98 15.93 -14.00
N THR A 95 15.61 17.06 -14.58
CA THR A 95 14.94 18.16 -13.87
C THR A 95 13.71 17.69 -13.09
N PHE A 96 12.82 16.93 -13.68
CA PHE A 96 11.60 16.47 -13.01
C PHE A 96 11.81 15.19 -12.19
N VAL A 97 12.81 14.39 -12.52
CA VAL A 97 13.25 13.27 -11.67
C VAL A 97 13.78 13.83 -10.34
N ASP A 98 14.68 14.82 -10.41
CA ASP A 98 15.23 15.50 -9.24
C ASP A 98 14.12 16.16 -8.41
N LEU A 99 13.22 16.91 -9.05
CA LEU A 99 12.11 17.55 -8.36
C LEU A 99 11.24 16.54 -7.61
N THR A 100 11.00 15.38 -8.19
CA THR A 100 10.22 14.30 -7.56
C THR A 100 10.95 13.73 -6.34
N PHE A 101 12.20 13.31 -6.51
CA PHE A 101 12.96 12.66 -5.44
C PHE A 101 13.34 13.64 -4.33
N ASP A 102 13.74 14.87 -4.68
CA ASP A 102 13.97 15.94 -3.70
C ASP A 102 12.71 16.20 -2.86
N THR A 103 11.54 16.23 -3.48
CA THR A 103 10.28 16.43 -2.77
C THR A 103 10.03 15.28 -1.78
N ILE A 104 10.14 14.02 -2.22
CA ILE A 104 9.97 12.86 -1.33
C ILE A 104 10.93 12.96 -0.14
N MET A 105 12.21 13.21 -0.39
CA MET A 105 13.24 13.27 0.67
C MET A 105 13.07 14.46 1.60
N ASN A 106 12.64 15.62 1.10
CA ASN A 106 12.36 16.81 1.92
C ASN A 106 11.23 16.57 2.93
N TYR A 107 10.36 15.60 2.66
CA TYR A 107 9.30 15.16 3.58
C TYR A 107 9.65 13.87 4.33
N ASN A 108 10.94 13.58 4.53
CA ASN A 108 11.43 12.38 5.23
C ASN A 108 10.96 11.07 4.59
N GLY A 109 10.71 11.08 3.28
CA GLY A 109 10.40 9.89 2.50
C GLY A 109 11.65 9.29 1.85
N LYS A 110 11.51 8.08 1.34
CA LYS A 110 12.52 7.40 0.53
C LYS A 110 11.89 6.95 -0.80
N PRO A 111 12.52 7.20 -1.94
CA PRO A 111 12.07 6.67 -3.21
C PRO A 111 12.05 5.13 -3.22
N PHE A 112 10.94 4.56 -3.63
CA PHE A 112 10.81 3.22 -4.13
C PHE A 112 10.67 3.37 -5.66
N VAL A 113 11.80 3.31 -6.34
CA VAL A 113 11.88 3.69 -7.75
C VAL A 113 11.30 2.59 -8.62
N GLU A 114 10.19 2.89 -9.30
CA GLU A 114 9.68 2.08 -10.40
C GLU A 114 10.36 2.52 -11.70
N ILE A 115 11.27 1.70 -12.22
CA ILE A 115 12.00 1.97 -13.47
C ILE A 115 11.05 1.71 -14.64
N GLY A 116 10.41 2.73 -15.13
CA GLY A 116 9.38 2.66 -16.19
C GLY A 116 8.60 3.99 -16.30
N PHE A 117 7.74 4.12 -17.27
CA PHE A 117 7.62 3.18 -18.38
C PHE A 117 8.52 3.62 -19.55
N MET A 118 8.30 3.08 -20.78
CA MET A 118 9.18 3.34 -21.92
C MET A 118 9.06 4.81 -22.39
N PRO A 119 10.16 5.58 -22.49
CA PRO A 119 10.17 6.88 -23.15
C PRO A 119 9.80 6.75 -24.62
N GLN A 120 9.08 7.73 -25.16
CA GLN A 120 8.55 7.66 -26.54
C GLN A 120 9.65 7.45 -27.59
N ASP A 121 10.77 8.18 -27.46
CA ASP A 121 11.86 8.09 -28.46
C ASP A 121 12.60 6.75 -28.43
N LEU A 122 12.41 5.95 -27.37
CA LEU A 122 13.02 4.62 -27.24
C LEU A 122 12.07 3.46 -27.60
N VAL A 123 10.80 3.74 -27.87
CA VAL A 123 9.79 2.72 -28.20
C VAL A 123 10.15 1.97 -29.48
N ASP A 124 10.01 0.63 -29.45
CA ASP A 124 10.14 -0.20 -30.66
C ASP A 124 8.94 0.01 -31.59
N PRO A 125 9.16 0.55 -32.81
CA PRO A 125 8.08 0.81 -33.75
C PRO A 125 7.38 -0.47 -34.24
N ALA A 126 7.98 -1.66 -34.06
CA ALA A 126 7.34 -2.92 -34.42
C ALA A 126 6.17 -3.27 -33.47
N HIS A 127 6.17 -2.74 -32.24
CA HIS A 127 5.14 -2.97 -31.24
C HIS A 127 4.15 -1.78 -31.11
N TYR A 128 4.37 -0.71 -31.89
CA TYR A 128 3.69 0.54 -31.73
C TYR A 128 3.14 1.10 -33.03
N ASP A 129 1.84 1.37 -33.08
CA ASP A 129 1.18 2.03 -34.21
C ASP A 129 0.88 3.49 -33.85
N VAL A 130 1.72 4.40 -34.33
CA VAL A 130 1.59 5.86 -34.13
C VAL A 130 0.23 6.40 -34.57
N ALA A 131 -0.38 5.79 -35.60
CA ALA A 131 -1.67 6.24 -36.11
C ALA A 131 -2.85 5.90 -35.17
N GLN A 132 -2.66 4.91 -34.30
CA GLN A 132 -3.66 4.47 -33.32
C GLN A 132 -3.34 4.94 -31.91
N ASP A 133 -2.17 5.56 -31.71
CA ASP A 133 -1.75 5.95 -30.39
C ASP A 133 -2.37 7.31 -30.00
N ASN A 134 -3.04 7.26 -28.89
CA ASN A 134 -3.57 8.46 -28.26
C ASN A 134 -2.87 8.61 -26.90
N TRP A 135 -1.82 9.41 -26.86
CA TRP A 135 -1.06 9.74 -25.64
C TRP A 135 -1.89 10.48 -24.58
N THR A 136 -3.20 10.54 -24.78
CA THR A 136 -4.07 11.06 -23.75
C THR A 136 -4.32 9.99 -22.68
N ALA A 137 -4.35 10.44 -21.47
CA ALA A 137 -4.54 9.73 -20.23
C ALA A 137 -5.71 8.71 -20.15
N GLN A 138 -6.58 8.71 -21.12
CA GLN A 138 -7.83 7.93 -21.06
C GLN A 138 -7.77 6.62 -21.82
N HIS A 139 -6.71 6.32 -22.57
CA HIS A 139 -6.66 5.16 -23.44
C HIS A 139 -5.50 4.21 -23.08
N TYR A 140 -5.73 3.34 -22.09
CA TYR A 140 -4.82 2.26 -21.73
C TYR A 140 -4.48 1.26 -22.86
N ARG A 141 -5.11 1.38 -24.04
CA ARG A 141 -5.07 0.34 -25.07
C ARG A 141 -4.08 0.56 -26.20
N SER A 142 -3.54 1.76 -26.37
CA SER A 142 -2.68 2.08 -27.51
C SER A 142 -1.60 3.09 -27.14
N VAL A 143 -0.74 2.71 -26.19
CA VAL A 143 0.28 3.63 -25.69
C VAL A 143 1.66 3.04 -25.86
N GLY A 144 2.54 3.78 -26.51
CA GLY A 144 3.92 3.36 -26.79
C GLY A 144 4.72 3.11 -25.51
N TRP A 145 4.39 3.79 -24.40
CA TRP A 145 5.08 3.58 -23.14
C TRP A 145 5.01 2.14 -22.60
N ALA A 146 4.07 1.31 -23.07
CA ALA A 146 3.97 -0.10 -22.70
C ALA A 146 4.80 -1.03 -23.61
N CYS A 147 5.51 -0.51 -24.60
CA CYS A 147 6.24 -1.31 -25.58
C CYS A 147 7.68 -1.58 -25.17
N PRO A 148 8.32 -2.66 -25.71
CA PRO A 148 9.75 -2.86 -25.60
C PRO A 148 10.57 -1.72 -26.17
N PRO A 149 11.83 -1.55 -25.75
CA PRO A 149 12.74 -0.60 -26.37
C PRO A 149 13.20 -1.07 -27.76
N LYS A 150 13.33 -0.14 -28.70
CA LYS A 150 13.94 -0.40 -30.02
C LYS A 150 15.43 -0.79 -29.92
N ASP A 151 16.08 -0.40 -28.82
CA ASP A 151 17.50 -0.65 -28.54
C ASP A 151 17.69 -0.88 -27.02
N TYR A 152 18.02 -2.11 -26.67
CA TYR A 152 18.23 -2.49 -25.26
C TYR A 152 19.52 -1.90 -24.67
N GLN A 153 20.53 -1.57 -25.50
CA GLN A 153 21.72 -0.90 -24.98
C GLN A 153 21.41 0.55 -24.59
N LYS A 154 20.60 1.26 -25.37
CA LYS A 154 20.12 2.60 -25.00
C LYS A 154 19.25 2.58 -23.73
N TRP A 155 18.47 1.52 -23.54
CA TRP A 155 17.73 1.32 -22.28
C TRP A 155 18.69 1.12 -21.10
N TYR A 156 19.72 0.26 -21.28
CA TYR A 156 20.78 0.09 -20.28
C TYR A 156 21.43 1.44 -19.95
N ASP A 157 21.83 2.21 -20.95
CA ASP A 157 22.50 3.49 -20.76
C ASP A 157 21.61 4.48 -20.01
N LEU A 158 20.31 4.54 -20.32
CA LEU A 158 19.33 5.34 -19.59
C LEU A 158 19.26 4.97 -18.10
N VAL A 159 19.13 3.68 -17.82
CA VAL A 159 19.05 3.20 -16.42
C VAL A 159 20.36 3.42 -15.69
N TYR A 160 21.49 3.16 -16.34
CA TYR A 160 22.82 3.43 -15.77
C TYR A 160 22.95 4.91 -15.37
N HIS A 161 22.66 5.82 -16.29
CA HIS A 161 22.78 7.26 -16.03
C HIS A 161 21.76 7.76 -15.00
N LEU A 162 20.57 7.18 -14.91
CA LEU A 162 19.60 7.48 -13.86
C LEU A 162 20.16 7.15 -12.47
N VAL A 163 20.68 5.93 -12.29
CA VAL A 163 21.22 5.48 -11.00
C VAL A 163 22.51 6.23 -10.65
N ASP A 164 23.40 6.43 -11.62
CA ASP A 164 24.65 7.17 -11.45
C ASP A 164 24.38 8.64 -11.08
N HIS A 165 23.43 9.28 -11.76
CA HIS A 165 22.97 10.63 -11.40
C HIS A 165 22.47 10.70 -9.96
N CYS A 166 21.60 9.77 -9.56
CA CYS A 166 21.09 9.72 -8.20
C CYS A 166 22.21 9.44 -7.18
N LEU A 167 23.16 8.55 -7.51
CA LEU A 167 24.31 8.26 -6.64
C LEU A 167 25.17 9.52 -6.40
N HIS A 168 25.44 10.29 -7.45
CA HIS A 168 26.20 11.54 -7.33
C HIS A 168 25.43 12.62 -6.58
N ARG A 169 24.10 12.69 -6.71
CA ARG A 169 23.25 13.69 -6.07
C ARG A 169 22.98 13.40 -4.60
N TYR A 170 22.62 12.16 -4.27
CA TYR A 170 22.10 11.77 -2.95
C TYR A 170 23.10 10.98 -2.11
N GLY A 171 24.14 10.43 -2.71
CA GLY A 171 25.18 9.65 -2.04
C GLY A 171 24.83 8.17 -1.84
N LEU A 172 25.88 7.38 -1.59
CA LEU A 172 25.79 5.91 -1.52
C LEU A 172 24.83 5.42 -0.43
N GLU A 173 24.91 6.00 0.78
CA GLU A 173 24.07 5.57 1.91
C GLU A 173 22.58 5.71 1.64
N GLU A 174 22.20 6.72 0.86
CA GLU A 174 20.84 6.93 0.46
C GLU A 174 20.44 5.93 -0.64
N ILE A 175 21.22 5.83 -1.72
CA ILE A 175 20.90 4.98 -2.88
C ILE A 175 20.80 3.51 -2.51
N LYS A 176 21.65 2.97 -1.65
CA LYS A 176 21.57 1.59 -1.19
C LYS A 176 20.34 1.30 -0.32
N SER A 177 19.70 2.33 0.23
CA SER A 177 18.47 2.21 1.01
C SER A 177 17.21 2.19 0.15
N TRP A 178 17.29 2.66 -1.11
CA TRP A 178 16.17 2.68 -2.04
C TRP A 178 15.91 1.30 -2.64
N TYR A 179 14.70 1.14 -3.23
CA TYR A 179 14.35 0.02 -4.10
C TYR A 179 14.38 0.47 -5.54
N TRP A 180 14.88 -0.38 -6.43
CA TRP A 180 14.93 -0.18 -7.87
C TRP A 180 14.15 -1.32 -8.53
N GLU A 181 12.84 -1.14 -8.68
CA GLU A 181 11.92 -2.13 -9.25
C GLU A 181 11.77 -1.91 -10.74
N LEU A 182 11.90 -2.97 -11.53
CA LEU A 182 11.58 -2.85 -12.95
C LEU A 182 10.08 -2.95 -13.18
N TRP A 183 9.50 -1.91 -13.79
CA TRP A 183 8.17 -1.91 -14.37
C TRP A 183 7.01 -2.03 -13.39
N ASN A 184 5.79 -2.22 -13.97
CA ASN A 184 4.53 -2.45 -13.26
C ASN A 184 3.65 -3.40 -14.06
N GLU A 185 3.13 -4.46 -13.44
CA GLU A 185 2.14 -5.40 -13.97
C GLU A 185 2.41 -5.85 -15.43
N PRO A 186 3.59 -6.40 -15.73
CA PRO A 186 3.97 -6.76 -17.11
C PRO A 186 3.19 -7.96 -17.66
N ASP A 187 2.42 -8.65 -16.84
CA ASP A 187 1.55 -9.76 -17.21
C ASP A 187 0.23 -9.32 -17.85
N ILE A 188 -0.08 -8.02 -17.82
CA ILE A 188 -1.27 -7.42 -18.43
C ILE A 188 -0.90 -6.34 -19.45
N PHE A 189 -1.82 -5.42 -19.75
CA PHE A 189 -1.67 -4.40 -20.82
C PHE A 189 -0.56 -3.36 -20.60
N TYR A 190 0.05 -3.31 -19.42
CA TYR A 190 1.19 -2.44 -19.15
C TYR A 190 2.47 -2.90 -19.87
N TRP A 191 2.50 -4.13 -20.40
CA TRP A 191 3.57 -4.63 -21.25
C TRP A 191 3.02 -5.26 -22.53
N ARG A 192 3.56 -4.84 -23.68
CA ARG A 192 3.14 -5.31 -25.01
C ARG A 192 4.14 -6.25 -25.67
N GLY A 193 5.29 -6.43 -25.06
CA GLY A 193 6.25 -7.43 -25.47
C GLY A 193 5.90 -8.82 -24.96
N THR A 194 6.71 -9.79 -25.36
CA THR A 194 6.70 -11.16 -24.83
C THR A 194 7.34 -11.20 -23.43
N LEU A 195 7.19 -12.31 -22.72
CA LEU A 195 7.90 -12.55 -21.45
C LEU A 195 9.43 -12.60 -21.67
N ASP A 196 9.90 -13.18 -22.78
CA ASP A 196 11.33 -13.22 -23.11
C ASP A 196 11.91 -11.80 -23.32
N GLU A 197 11.16 -10.93 -23.97
CA GLU A 197 11.53 -9.51 -24.12
C GLU A 197 11.52 -8.78 -22.78
N PHE A 198 10.61 -9.12 -21.86
CA PHE A 198 10.62 -8.58 -20.52
C PHE A 198 11.81 -9.10 -19.70
N ASN A 199 12.12 -10.40 -19.76
CA ASN A 199 13.30 -10.96 -19.12
C ASN A 199 14.59 -10.30 -19.65
N LYS A 200 14.66 -10.06 -20.97
CA LYS A 200 15.76 -9.29 -21.55
C LYS A 200 15.81 -7.86 -21.02
N LEU A 201 14.67 -7.19 -20.90
CA LEU A 201 14.62 -5.85 -20.31
C LEU A 201 15.12 -5.86 -18.87
N TYR A 202 14.73 -6.87 -18.09
CA TYR A 202 15.18 -7.04 -16.72
C TYR A 202 16.69 -7.24 -16.62
N ASP A 203 17.28 -8.10 -17.46
CA ASP A 203 18.72 -8.37 -17.47
C ASP A 203 19.54 -7.10 -17.72
N TYR A 204 19.14 -6.33 -18.73
CA TYR A 204 19.77 -5.05 -19.04
C TYR A 204 19.58 -4.01 -17.92
N THR A 205 18.41 -3.98 -17.30
CA THR A 205 18.11 -3.11 -16.17
C THR A 205 18.97 -3.46 -14.94
N ALA A 206 18.98 -4.74 -14.56
CA ALA A 206 19.74 -5.21 -13.41
C ALA A 206 21.25 -4.99 -13.59
N ALA A 207 21.76 -5.27 -14.80
CA ALA A 207 23.15 -5.00 -15.14
C ALA A 207 23.49 -3.51 -15.05
N ALA A 208 22.63 -2.62 -15.54
CA ALA A 208 22.82 -1.18 -15.48
C ALA A 208 22.83 -0.66 -14.04
N VAL A 209 21.84 -1.07 -13.23
CA VAL A 209 21.75 -0.69 -11.81
C VAL A 209 23.02 -1.12 -11.06
N LYS A 210 23.43 -2.38 -11.22
CA LYS A 210 24.64 -2.92 -10.55
C LYS A 210 25.94 -2.32 -11.07
N ALA A 211 26.01 -1.92 -12.33
CA ALA A 211 27.19 -1.24 -12.89
C ALA A 211 27.31 0.20 -12.34
N ALA A 212 26.21 0.90 -12.18
CA ALA A 212 26.22 2.27 -11.63
C ALA A 212 26.45 2.26 -10.10
N CYS A 213 25.80 1.33 -9.38
CA CYS A 213 25.93 1.19 -7.92
C CYS A 213 25.79 -0.28 -7.52
N PRO A 214 26.88 -1.00 -7.23
CA PRO A 214 26.83 -2.42 -6.87
C PRO A 214 25.96 -2.73 -5.65
N GLU A 215 25.86 -1.80 -4.71
CA GLU A 215 25.07 -1.91 -3.47
C GLU A 215 23.59 -1.56 -3.65
N ALA A 216 23.19 -0.97 -4.78
CA ALA A 216 21.79 -0.67 -5.06
C ALA A 216 20.99 -1.95 -5.20
N ARG A 217 19.78 -1.98 -4.62
CA ARG A 217 18.89 -3.14 -4.62
C ARG A 217 17.98 -3.12 -5.85
N VAL A 218 18.09 -4.11 -6.72
CA VAL A 218 17.25 -4.25 -7.92
C VAL A 218 16.32 -5.47 -7.80
N GLY A 219 15.08 -5.34 -8.26
CA GLY A 219 14.07 -6.39 -8.18
C GLY A 219 12.86 -6.19 -9.09
N GLY A 220 11.87 -7.02 -8.89
CA GLY A 220 10.63 -7.07 -9.65
C GLY A 220 9.93 -8.43 -9.47
N PRO A 221 9.03 -8.83 -10.37
CA PRO A 221 8.57 -8.17 -11.58
C PRO A 221 7.30 -7.31 -11.40
N GLY A 222 6.74 -7.19 -10.19
CA GLY A 222 5.52 -6.41 -9.94
C GLY A 222 4.30 -6.95 -10.69
N VAL A 223 4.14 -8.26 -10.84
CA VAL A 223 2.97 -8.88 -11.51
C VAL A 223 1.69 -8.67 -10.73
N THR A 224 0.55 -8.77 -11.42
CA THR A 224 -0.78 -8.80 -10.77
C THR A 224 -0.93 -10.04 -9.87
N ASN A 225 -2.06 -10.14 -9.15
CA ASN A 225 -2.31 -11.25 -8.21
C ASN A 225 -1.85 -12.60 -8.75
N PRO A 226 -0.90 -13.30 -8.11
CA PRO A 226 -0.54 -14.68 -8.43
C PRO A 226 -1.72 -15.62 -8.13
N ASN A 227 -2.49 -15.93 -9.15
CA ASN A 227 -3.71 -16.70 -9.02
C ASN A 227 -3.70 -17.82 -10.06
N PRO A 228 -4.07 -19.08 -9.71
CA PRO A 228 -4.07 -20.21 -10.64
C PRO A 228 -4.89 -19.97 -11.92
N ASP A 229 -5.91 -19.11 -11.85
CA ASP A 229 -6.78 -18.80 -12.98
C ASP A 229 -6.27 -17.63 -13.86
N ARG A 230 -5.07 -17.11 -13.57
CA ARG A 230 -4.49 -15.94 -14.25
C ARG A 230 -3.10 -16.21 -14.79
N LYS A 231 -2.72 -15.45 -15.82
CA LYS A 231 -1.37 -15.49 -16.41
C LYS A 231 -0.27 -15.08 -15.43
N SER A 232 -0.62 -14.25 -14.44
CA SER A 232 0.31 -13.72 -13.44
C SER A 232 1.06 -14.81 -12.67
N LEU A 233 0.40 -15.93 -12.37
CA LEU A 233 1.04 -17.06 -11.70
C LEU A 233 2.19 -17.63 -12.56
N GLU A 234 1.91 -17.95 -13.82
CA GLU A 234 2.90 -18.48 -14.77
C GLU A 234 3.99 -17.44 -15.07
N TYR A 235 3.60 -16.16 -15.14
CA TYR A 235 4.53 -15.07 -15.41
C TYR A 235 5.55 -14.92 -14.27
N LEU A 236 5.08 -14.90 -13.02
CA LEU A 236 5.97 -14.85 -11.86
C LEU A 236 6.91 -16.05 -11.81
N ASP A 237 6.37 -17.27 -11.98
CA ASP A 237 7.15 -18.51 -11.94
C ASP A 237 8.28 -18.50 -13.00
N LYS A 238 7.95 -18.17 -14.25
CA LYS A 238 8.93 -18.13 -15.35
C LYS A 238 9.95 -16.99 -15.22
N PHE A 239 9.54 -15.83 -14.70
CA PHE A 239 10.47 -14.74 -14.41
C PHE A 239 11.50 -15.15 -13.36
N LEU A 240 11.05 -15.77 -12.26
CA LEU A 240 11.94 -16.25 -11.21
C LEU A 240 12.85 -17.37 -11.70
N ASP A 241 12.32 -18.29 -12.53
CA ASP A 241 13.16 -19.33 -13.18
C ASP A 241 14.24 -18.71 -14.05
N HIS A 242 13.90 -17.67 -14.84
CA HIS A 242 14.89 -16.95 -15.64
C HIS A 242 15.96 -16.29 -14.75
N CYS A 243 15.58 -15.63 -13.67
CA CYS A 243 16.54 -14.99 -12.76
C CYS A 243 17.49 -15.99 -12.07
N VAL A 244 17.07 -17.25 -11.88
CA VAL A 244 17.89 -18.27 -11.21
C VAL A 244 18.63 -19.17 -12.21
N ASN A 245 17.95 -19.65 -13.24
CA ASN A 245 18.43 -20.71 -14.13
C ASN A 245 18.59 -20.27 -15.60
N GLY A 246 17.98 -19.14 -15.99
CA GLY A 246 17.97 -18.67 -17.37
C GLY A 246 19.32 -18.15 -17.83
N THR A 247 19.53 -18.08 -19.14
CA THR A 247 20.69 -17.39 -19.72
C THR A 247 20.42 -15.90 -19.77
N ASN A 248 21.25 -15.13 -19.10
CA ASN A 248 21.17 -13.68 -19.04
C ASN A 248 21.43 -13.07 -20.43
N TYR A 249 20.51 -12.29 -20.94
CA TYR A 249 20.59 -11.68 -22.27
C TYR A 249 21.67 -10.60 -22.39
N TYR A 250 22.10 -10.00 -21.28
CA TYR A 250 23.16 -8.99 -21.28
C TYR A 250 24.54 -9.61 -21.17
N SER A 251 24.75 -10.50 -20.20
CA SER A 251 26.07 -11.08 -19.89
C SER A 251 26.36 -12.42 -20.58
N GLY A 252 25.34 -13.16 -20.98
CA GLY A 252 25.44 -14.54 -21.43
C GLY A 252 25.66 -15.57 -20.33
N GLU A 253 25.79 -15.15 -19.08
CA GLU A 253 25.95 -16.02 -17.92
C GLU A 253 24.59 -16.57 -17.43
N THR A 254 24.61 -17.46 -16.44
CA THR A 254 23.38 -17.99 -15.85
C THR A 254 22.82 -17.03 -14.78
N GLY A 255 21.54 -16.73 -14.86
CA GLY A 255 20.80 -15.95 -13.90
C GLY A 255 20.96 -14.44 -14.03
N ALA A 256 20.21 -13.71 -13.24
CA ALA A 256 20.23 -12.25 -13.15
C ALA A 256 20.26 -11.80 -11.67
N ALA A 257 20.83 -10.62 -11.41
CA ALA A 257 20.78 -10.04 -10.06
C ALA A 257 19.35 -9.78 -9.65
N LEU A 258 18.96 -10.30 -8.48
CA LEU A 258 17.61 -10.12 -7.89
C LEU A 258 17.80 -9.98 -6.38
N ASP A 259 17.58 -8.78 -5.85
CA ASP A 259 17.79 -8.47 -4.42
C ASP A 259 16.48 -8.50 -3.62
N PHE A 260 15.34 -8.38 -4.28
CA PHE A 260 14.00 -8.49 -3.70
C PHE A 260 12.99 -8.92 -4.76
N VAL A 261 11.87 -9.49 -4.32
CA VAL A 261 10.78 -9.94 -5.21
C VAL A 261 9.54 -9.09 -4.97
N THR A 262 8.81 -8.73 -6.03
CA THR A 262 7.56 -7.98 -5.92
C THR A 262 6.43 -8.64 -6.68
N PHE A 263 5.22 -8.52 -6.14
CA PHE A 263 3.96 -8.79 -6.82
C PHE A 263 2.82 -8.05 -6.14
N HIS A 264 1.66 -7.99 -6.79
CA HIS A 264 0.48 -7.31 -6.28
C HIS A 264 -0.57 -8.27 -5.76
N VAL A 265 -1.38 -7.81 -4.81
CA VAL A 265 -2.57 -8.54 -4.35
C VAL A 265 -3.74 -7.57 -4.18
N LYS A 266 -4.85 -7.88 -4.81
CA LYS A 266 -6.07 -7.07 -4.81
C LYS A 266 -7.25 -7.93 -4.31
N GLY A 267 -8.09 -7.36 -3.44
CA GLY A 267 -9.27 -8.05 -2.91
C GLY A 267 -10.41 -8.18 -3.90
N GLY A 268 -10.42 -7.37 -4.94
CA GLY A 268 -11.41 -7.38 -6.00
C GLY A 268 -10.97 -6.60 -7.23
N GLY A 269 -11.84 -6.53 -8.23
CA GLY A 269 -11.62 -5.74 -9.44
C GLY A 269 -12.93 -5.11 -9.88
N TYR A 270 -12.99 -3.80 -9.82
CA TYR A 270 -14.14 -3.01 -10.27
C TYR A 270 -13.78 -2.30 -11.56
N ARG A 271 -14.78 -2.00 -12.37
CA ARG A 271 -14.64 -1.23 -13.61
C ARG A 271 -15.74 -0.20 -13.66
N ALA A 272 -15.60 0.80 -14.52
CA ALA A 272 -16.69 1.73 -14.79
C ALA A 272 -17.99 0.98 -15.10
N ASP A 273 -19.04 1.30 -14.37
CA ASP A 273 -20.39 0.75 -14.58
C ASP A 273 -21.41 1.89 -14.58
N PRO A 274 -21.79 2.42 -15.75
CA PRO A 274 -22.72 3.54 -15.84
C PRO A 274 -24.11 3.23 -15.29
N LEU A 275 -24.42 1.96 -15.04
CA LEU A 275 -25.66 1.55 -14.39
C LEU A 275 -25.53 1.42 -12.88
N HIS A 276 -24.33 1.56 -12.34
CA HIS A 276 -24.03 1.45 -10.90
C HIS A 276 -24.65 0.21 -10.23
N ARG A 277 -24.63 -0.94 -10.91
CA ARG A 277 -25.18 -2.19 -10.39
C ARG A 277 -24.39 -2.62 -9.15
N LYS A 278 -25.09 -3.12 -8.15
CA LYS A 278 -24.43 -3.66 -6.95
C LYS A 278 -23.49 -4.80 -7.33
N GLN A 279 -22.26 -4.72 -6.86
CA GLN A 279 -21.19 -5.70 -7.10
C GLN A 279 -20.78 -6.35 -5.78
N LYS A 280 -20.02 -7.44 -5.90
CA LYS A 280 -19.46 -8.14 -4.75
C LYS A 280 -18.41 -7.26 -4.06
N PRO A 281 -18.43 -7.15 -2.72
CA PRO A 281 -17.37 -6.48 -1.96
C PRO A 281 -15.99 -7.08 -2.20
N PRO A 282 -14.91 -6.34 -1.93
CA PRO A 282 -13.56 -6.90 -1.94
C PRO A 282 -13.38 -7.95 -0.85
N SER A 283 -12.42 -8.86 -1.02
CA SER A 283 -12.24 -10.03 -0.16
C SER A 283 -10.85 -10.10 0.46
N VAL A 284 -10.78 -10.11 1.80
CA VAL A 284 -9.56 -10.40 2.56
C VAL A 284 -9.10 -11.84 2.30
N LYS A 285 -10.04 -12.78 2.08
CA LYS A 285 -9.74 -14.16 1.68
C LYS A 285 -8.92 -14.20 0.40
N GLN A 286 -9.29 -13.40 -0.61
CA GLN A 286 -8.55 -13.33 -1.87
C GLN A 286 -7.13 -12.78 -1.66
N ILE A 287 -6.99 -11.69 -0.91
CA ILE A 287 -5.68 -11.13 -0.55
C ILE A 287 -4.77 -12.21 0.05
N LEU A 288 -5.23 -12.90 1.08
CA LEU A 288 -4.43 -13.89 1.79
C LEU A 288 -4.09 -15.10 0.92
N ARG A 289 -5.06 -15.61 0.15
CA ARG A 289 -4.85 -16.74 -0.77
C ARG A 289 -3.79 -16.42 -1.82
N ASP A 290 -3.92 -15.24 -2.48
CA ASP A 290 -3.02 -14.87 -3.56
C ASP A 290 -1.61 -14.54 -3.00
N THR A 291 -1.51 -14.03 -1.77
CA THR A 291 -0.24 -13.89 -1.04
C THR A 291 0.42 -15.25 -0.79
N GLN A 292 -0.35 -16.25 -0.33
CA GLN A 292 0.17 -17.61 -0.12
C GLN A 292 0.64 -18.24 -1.41
N THR A 293 -0.14 -18.08 -2.50
CA THR A 293 0.24 -18.58 -3.82
C THR A 293 1.56 -17.96 -4.29
N GLY A 294 1.73 -16.65 -4.14
CA GLY A 294 3.00 -15.97 -4.44
C GLY A 294 4.19 -16.53 -3.64
N TYR A 295 3.99 -16.72 -2.33
CA TYR A 295 5.00 -17.35 -1.47
C TYR A 295 5.38 -18.77 -1.92
N GLU A 296 4.39 -19.58 -2.30
CA GLU A 296 4.61 -20.94 -2.78
C GLU A 296 5.43 -20.97 -4.06
N ILE A 297 5.19 -20.04 -4.99
CA ILE A 297 5.98 -19.90 -6.22
C ILE A 297 7.43 -19.53 -5.89
N ILE A 298 7.64 -18.48 -5.08
CA ILE A 298 8.98 -18.02 -4.69
C ILE A 298 9.76 -19.17 -4.00
N SER A 299 9.08 -19.94 -3.15
CA SER A 299 9.69 -21.04 -2.40
C SER A 299 10.13 -22.25 -3.24
N LYS A 300 9.75 -22.32 -4.53
CA LYS A 300 10.27 -23.34 -5.46
C LYS A 300 11.77 -23.14 -5.76
N TYR A 301 12.25 -21.91 -5.61
CA TYR A 301 13.61 -21.53 -6.01
C TYR A 301 14.48 -21.36 -4.77
N PRO A 302 15.53 -22.19 -4.61
CA PRO A 302 16.41 -22.13 -3.45
C PRO A 302 17.01 -20.73 -3.25
N GLY A 303 16.88 -20.19 -2.04
CA GLY A 303 17.41 -18.89 -1.67
C GLY A 303 16.48 -17.69 -1.95
N LEU A 304 15.49 -17.81 -2.83
CA LEU A 304 14.59 -16.69 -3.11
C LEU A 304 13.61 -16.41 -1.97
N ASN A 305 13.25 -17.41 -1.18
CA ASN A 305 12.42 -17.23 0.02
C ASN A 305 13.15 -16.56 1.18
N GLU A 306 14.47 -16.37 1.08
CA GLU A 306 15.28 -15.61 2.03
C GLU A 306 15.38 -14.12 1.64
N LEU A 307 15.02 -13.78 0.41
CA LEU A 307 14.97 -12.39 -0.04
C LEU A 307 13.76 -11.67 0.55
N GLU A 308 13.92 -10.36 0.73
CA GLU A 308 12.80 -9.49 1.02
C GLU A 308 11.76 -9.57 -0.13
N CYS A 309 10.49 -9.68 0.23
CA CYS A 309 9.39 -9.61 -0.70
C CYS A 309 8.53 -8.40 -0.39
N ILE A 310 8.09 -7.69 -1.41
CA ILE A 310 7.21 -6.55 -1.25
C ILE A 310 5.94 -6.80 -2.06
N LEU A 311 4.78 -6.81 -1.38
CA LEU A 311 3.52 -6.65 -2.07
C LEU A 311 3.42 -5.19 -2.49
N SER A 312 3.99 -4.87 -3.67
CA SER A 312 4.20 -3.50 -4.12
C SER A 312 2.92 -2.77 -4.51
N GLU A 313 1.78 -3.46 -4.45
CA GLU A 313 0.43 -2.93 -4.31
C GLU A 313 -0.45 -3.93 -3.56
N ILE A 314 -0.91 -3.57 -2.36
CA ILE A 314 -1.90 -4.33 -1.61
C ILE A 314 -3.13 -3.45 -1.35
N ASP A 315 -4.24 -3.78 -2.01
CA ASP A 315 -5.43 -2.95 -2.11
C ASP A 315 -6.72 -3.75 -2.00
N PRO A 316 -7.82 -3.12 -1.54
CA PRO A 316 -9.15 -3.72 -1.66
C PRO A 316 -9.57 -4.01 -3.10
N ASP A 317 -9.19 -3.17 -4.07
CA ASP A 317 -9.55 -3.34 -5.47
C ASP A 317 -8.46 -2.89 -6.45
N GLY A 318 -8.51 -3.41 -7.68
CA GLY A 318 -7.55 -3.15 -8.74
C GLY A 318 -7.91 -2.00 -9.68
N TRP A 319 -8.98 -1.23 -9.44
CA TRP A 319 -9.35 -0.11 -10.31
C TRP A 319 -8.53 1.14 -10.00
N ALA A 320 -7.57 1.42 -10.87
CA ALA A 320 -6.54 2.43 -10.60
C ALA A 320 -7.07 3.86 -10.47
N ALA A 321 -7.98 4.29 -11.30
CA ALA A 321 -8.29 5.70 -11.46
C ALA A 321 -9.80 5.99 -11.47
N GLY A 322 -10.59 5.09 -10.97
CA GLY A 322 -12.04 5.23 -10.87
C GLY A 322 -12.47 5.94 -9.61
N GLY A 323 -13.65 6.51 -9.64
CA GLY A 323 -14.31 7.13 -8.52
C GLY A 323 -15.75 6.65 -8.36
N ALA A 324 -16.40 7.17 -7.33
CA ALA A 324 -17.81 6.93 -7.10
C ALA A 324 -18.70 7.34 -8.29
N TRP A 325 -18.19 8.27 -9.11
CA TRP A 325 -18.85 8.70 -10.34
C TRP A 325 -18.83 7.62 -11.43
N ASP A 326 -17.73 6.89 -11.56
CA ASP A 326 -17.59 5.81 -12.53
C ASP A 326 -18.30 4.54 -12.08
N ASN A 327 -18.25 4.27 -10.77
CA ASN A 327 -18.85 3.10 -10.15
C ASN A 327 -19.16 3.37 -8.66
N ALA A 328 -20.44 3.47 -8.31
CA ALA A 328 -20.88 3.76 -6.95
C ALA A 328 -20.41 2.72 -5.92
N ASN A 329 -20.11 1.49 -6.34
CA ASN A 329 -19.57 0.45 -5.44
C ASN A 329 -18.22 0.84 -4.84
N LEU A 330 -17.44 1.72 -5.50
CA LEU A 330 -16.15 2.20 -4.99
C LEU A 330 -16.29 3.15 -3.78
N ASN A 331 -17.48 3.60 -3.44
CA ASN A 331 -17.70 4.47 -2.28
C ASN A 331 -17.24 3.89 -0.96
N PHE A 332 -17.09 2.58 -0.83
CA PHE A 332 -16.56 1.96 0.40
C PHE A 332 -15.20 2.54 0.82
N ARG A 333 -14.40 3.03 -0.14
CA ARG A 333 -13.10 3.65 0.14
C ARG A 333 -13.21 5.02 0.83
N ASN A 334 -14.37 5.65 0.84
CA ASN A 334 -14.61 6.88 1.58
C ASN A 334 -15.07 6.63 3.04
N THR A 335 -15.49 5.42 3.36
CA THR A 335 -16.09 5.03 4.65
C THR A 335 -15.08 4.38 5.59
N GLU A 336 -15.53 4.03 6.81
CA GLU A 336 -14.83 3.23 7.81
C GLU A 336 -14.52 1.80 7.34
N TYR A 337 -15.22 1.31 6.33
CA TYR A 337 -14.95 -0.02 5.75
C TYR A 337 -13.52 -0.13 5.20
N TYR A 338 -13.03 0.90 4.51
CA TYR A 338 -11.70 0.86 3.90
C TYR A 338 -10.58 0.68 4.92
N PRO A 339 -10.46 1.51 5.98
CA PRO A 339 -9.45 1.25 6.99
C PRO A 339 -9.61 -0.10 7.70
N SER A 340 -10.84 -0.59 7.94
CA SER A 340 -11.04 -1.90 8.57
C SER A 340 -10.60 -3.05 7.66
N PHE A 341 -10.84 -2.95 6.34
CA PHE A 341 -10.33 -3.91 5.36
C PHE A 341 -8.81 -3.95 5.34
N VAL A 342 -8.16 -2.78 5.31
CA VAL A 342 -6.69 -2.69 5.33
C VAL A 342 -6.14 -3.27 6.62
N ALA A 343 -6.75 -2.97 7.77
CA ALA A 343 -6.33 -3.52 9.06
C ALA A 343 -6.42 -5.05 9.09
N ALA A 344 -7.53 -5.63 8.62
CA ALA A 344 -7.72 -7.07 8.55
C ALA A 344 -6.75 -7.74 7.56
N ALA A 345 -6.60 -7.19 6.36
CA ALA A 345 -5.69 -7.71 5.34
C ALA A 345 -4.23 -7.69 5.84
N PHE A 346 -3.78 -6.58 6.41
CA PHE A 346 -2.42 -6.44 6.94
C PHE A 346 -2.15 -7.40 8.10
N ASP A 347 -3.09 -7.55 9.04
CA ASP A 347 -2.95 -8.51 10.14
C ASP A 347 -2.81 -9.95 9.62
N LYS A 348 -3.72 -10.40 8.74
CA LYS A 348 -3.71 -11.78 8.23
C LYS A 348 -2.46 -12.09 7.40
N VAL A 349 -2.07 -11.18 6.53
CA VAL A 349 -0.85 -11.33 5.71
C VAL A 349 0.41 -11.31 6.57
N SER A 350 0.49 -10.41 7.57
CA SER A 350 1.65 -10.33 8.48
C SER A 350 1.77 -11.58 9.36
N ARG A 351 0.64 -12.13 9.84
CA ARG A 351 0.64 -13.41 10.59
C ARG A 351 1.12 -14.58 9.74
N PHE A 352 0.69 -14.64 8.48
CA PHE A 352 1.17 -15.65 7.54
C PHE A 352 2.68 -15.52 7.30
N ALA A 353 3.17 -14.31 7.01
CA ALA A 353 4.58 -14.05 6.79
C ALA A 353 5.43 -14.45 8.01
N ARG A 354 4.98 -14.11 9.22
CA ARG A 354 5.64 -14.51 10.47
C ARG A 354 5.71 -16.05 10.64
N GLN A 355 4.61 -16.75 10.38
CA GLN A 355 4.58 -18.22 10.45
C GLN A 355 5.58 -18.87 9.48
N LYS A 356 5.78 -18.25 8.33
CA LYS A 356 6.74 -18.70 7.30
C LYS A 356 8.17 -18.16 7.53
N LYS A 357 8.37 -17.25 8.49
CA LYS A 357 9.62 -16.49 8.68
C LYS A 357 10.04 -15.76 7.40
N TRP A 358 9.05 -15.26 6.69
CA TRP A 358 9.21 -14.57 5.41
C TRP A 358 9.36 -13.07 5.64
N ASP A 359 10.40 -12.47 5.08
CA ASP A 359 10.63 -11.03 5.14
C ASP A 359 9.73 -10.32 4.11
N LEU A 360 8.58 -9.86 4.58
CA LEU A 360 7.51 -9.31 3.75
C LEU A 360 7.23 -7.85 4.10
N ARG A 361 7.03 -7.02 3.05
CA ARG A 361 6.55 -5.64 3.15
C ARG A 361 5.24 -5.47 2.40
N LEU A 362 4.43 -4.53 2.87
CA LEU A 362 3.09 -4.26 2.35
C LEU A 362 3.00 -2.80 1.92
N LEU A 363 2.71 -2.54 0.65
CA LEU A 363 2.64 -1.20 0.10
C LEU A 363 1.19 -0.83 -0.22
N THR A 364 0.63 0.09 0.56
CA THR A 364 -0.74 0.59 0.35
C THR A 364 -0.77 1.50 -0.87
N TRP A 365 -1.70 1.24 -1.78
CA TRP A 365 -1.82 1.98 -3.03
C TRP A 365 -2.98 2.97 -2.98
N ALA A 366 -2.70 4.20 -2.70
CA ALA A 366 -3.60 5.34 -2.83
C ALA A 366 -2.86 6.64 -2.51
N PHE A 367 -3.22 7.74 -3.13
CA PHE A 367 -2.63 9.05 -2.85
C PHE A 367 -3.69 10.14 -2.83
N MET A 368 -3.89 10.82 -3.97
CA MET A 368 -4.88 11.88 -4.11
C MET A 368 -5.14 12.15 -5.60
N PHE A 369 -6.26 12.79 -5.89
CA PHE A 369 -6.53 13.35 -7.21
C PHE A 369 -6.67 14.87 -7.13
N VAL A 370 -5.95 15.59 -8.00
CA VAL A 370 -6.01 17.04 -8.07
C VAL A 370 -7.30 17.47 -8.79
N GLY A 371 -8.03 18.43 -8.22
CA GLY A 371 -9.21 19.02 -8.84
C GLY A 371 -10.47 18.17 -8.80
N GLU A 372 -10.49 17.08 -8.01
CA GLU A 372 -11.69 16.27 -7.83
C GLU A 372 -12.79 17.01 -7.04
N ARG A 373 -14.04 16.58 -7.23
CA ARG A 373 -15.13 16.97 -6.34
C ARG A 373 -14.98 16.26 -5.00
N CYS A 374 -15.53 16.85 -3.94
CA CYS A 374 -15.38 16.32 -2.59
C CYS A 374 -15.89 14.88 -2.49
N PHE A 375 -15.05 13.96 -2.01
CA PHE A 375 -15.30 12.52 -1.91
C PHE A 375 -15.66 11.80 -3.22
N GLU A 376 -15.32 12.37 -4.37
CA GLU A 376 -15.54 11.74 -5.66
C GLU A 376 -14.46 10.70 -5.97
N GLY A 377 -13.19 11.04 -5.79
CA GLY A 377 -12.06 10.13 -5.96
C GLY A 377 -12.01 9.15 -4.80
N THR A 378 -12.02 7.87 -5.13
CA THR A 378 -12.09 6.82 -4.10
C THR A 378 -10.70 6.30 -3.74
N ARG A 379 -9.78 6.18 -4.69
CA ARG A 379 -8.39 5.77 -4.48
C ARG A 379 -7.52 6.94 -4.02
N SER A 380 -7.96 7.63 -2.98
CA SER A 380 -7.26 8.78 -2.42
C SER A 380 -7.31 8.77 -0.90
N PHE A 381 -6.25 9.27 -0.27
CA PHE A 381 -6.16 9.42 1.19
C PHE A 381 -6.81 10.70 1.69
N SER A 382 -6.91 11.70 0.83
CA SER A 382 -7.55 12.99 1.13
C SER A 382 -8.38 13.47 -0.05
N THR A 383 -9.34 14.35 0.19
CA THR A 383 -10.20 14.98 -0.79
C THR A 383 -10.30 16.47 -0.50
N GLN A 384 -9.88 17.33 -1.44
CA GLN A 384 -9.85 18.79 -1.25
C GLN A 384 -9.19 19.21 0.11
N GLY A 385 -8.13 18.49 0.55
CA GLY A 385 -7.42 18.75 1.81
C GLY A 385 -8.17 18.29 3.08
N ILE A 386 -9.26 17.53 2.94
CA ILE A 386 -9.96 16.82 4.01
C ILE A 386 -9.43 15.40 4.07
N ASP A 387 -9.00 14.94 5.24
CA ASP A 387 -8.46 13.59 5.41
C ASP A 387 -9.59 12.57 5.43
N LYS A 388 -9.39 11.45 4.75
CA LYS A 388 -10.29 10.30 4.80
C LYS A 388 -9.97 9.39 5.98
N ALA A 389 -10.91 8.54 6.38
CA ALA A 389 -10.75 7.61 7.49
C ALA A 389 -9.50 6.72 7.39
N ILE A 390 -9.05 6.39 6.18
CA ILE A 390 -7.82 5.61 5.96
C ILE A 390 -6.56 6.30 6.50
N LEU A 391 -6.45 7.63 6.44
CA LEU A 391 -5.34 8.35 7.06
C LEU A 391 -5.34 8.22 8.58
N ASN A 392 -6.51 8.09 9.19
CA ASN A 392 -6.62 7.86 10.63
C ASN A 392 -6.13 6.46 11.04
N LEU A 393 -6.30 5.44 10.18
CA LEU A 393 -5.65 4.14 10.40
C LEU A 393 -4.12 4.28 10.37
N LEU A 394 -3.56 5.03 9.42
CA LEU A 394 -2.11 5.26 9.36
C LEU A 394 -1.61 6.03 10.60
N ARG A 395 -2.40 6.97 11.13
CA ARG A 395 -2.12 7.63 12.42
C ARG A 395 -2.16 6.66 13.60
N MET A 396 -3.10 5.71 13.61
CA MET A 396 -3.13 4.65 14.62
C MET A 396 -1.88 3.76 14.52
N TYR A 397 -1.53 3.32 13.31
CA TYR A 397 -0.33 2.51 13.08
C TYR A 397 0.95 3.23 13.51
N ALA A 398 1.07 4.52 13.23
CA ALA A 398 2.22 5.32 13.65
C ALA A 398 2.39 5.44 15.18
N LYS A 399 1.32 5.15 15.94
CA LYS A 399 1.35 5.08 17.41
C LYS A 399 1.74 3.71 17.95
N MET A 400 1.84 2.69 17.10
CA MET A 400 2.30 1.36 17.49
C MET A 400 3.80 1.37 17.83
N GLY A 401 4.21 0.46 18.70
CA GLY A 401 5.62 0.30 19.09
C GLY A 401 6.41 -0.60 18.16
N ASP A 402 7.72 -0.74 18.45
CA ASP A 402 8.64 -1.56 17.64
C ASP A 402 8.66 -3.04 18.03
N GLN A 403 8.08 -3.38 19.18
CA GLN A 403 8.13 -4.74 19.71
C GLN A 403 6.73 -5.31 19.74
N GLU A 404 6.50 -6.35 18.96
CA GLU A 404 5.23 -7.07 18.98
C GLU A 404 5.19 -8.01 20.19
N ILE A 405 4.06 -8.00 20.88
CA ILE A 405 3.78 -8.84 22.06
C ILE A 405 2.58 -9.74 21.78
N TYR A 406 2.41 -10.74 22.65
CA TYR A 406 1.32 -11.70 22.50
C TYR A 406 -0.05 -11.04 22.50
N PHE A 407 -0.85 -11.43 21.52
CA PHE A 407 -2.23 -11.03 21.32
C PHE A 407 -3.04 -12.23 20.81
N GLU A 408 -4.14 -12.54 21.46
CA GLU A 408 -5.10 -13.57 21.04
C GLU A 408 -6.52 -13.05 21.16
N SER A 409 -7.37 -13.38 20.20
CA SER A 409 -8.78 -13.02 20.18
C SER A 409 -9.65 -14.24 19.89
N SER A 410 -10.69 -14.45 20.70
CA SER A 410 -11.69 -15.49 20.46
C SER A 410 -12.55 -15.21 19.21
N GLY A 411 -12.59 -13.97 18.75
CA GLY A 411 -13.28 -13.53 17.52
C GLY A 411 -12.43 -13.59 16.26
N SER A 412 -11.14 -13.96 16.37
CA SER A 412 -10.26 -14.01 15.20
C SER A 412 -10.65 -15.15 14.26
N LYS A 413 -10.82 -14.84 12.97
CA LYS A 413 -11.20 -15.79 11.93
C LYS A 413 -10.02 -16.06 11.00
N ASN A 414 -10.02 -17.26 10.41
CA ASN A 414 -9.17 -17.56 9.27
C ASN A 414 -10.02 -17.46 7.98
N PRO A 415 -9.84 -16.44 7.15
CA PRO A 415 -10.68 -16.24 5.96
C PRO A 415 -10.55 -17.38 4.94
N LEU A 416 -9.45 -18.15 4.96
CA LEU A 416 -9.27 -19.28 4.04
C LEU A 416 -10.21 -20.46 4.34
N THR A 417 -10.72 -20.57 5.56
CA THR A 417 -11.61 -21.65 5.98
C THR A 417 -13.09 -21.35 5.74
N TYR A 418 -13.44 -20.15 5.25
CA TYR A 418 -14.81 -19.79 4.96
C TYR A 418 -15.40 -20.69 3.87
N GLN A 419 -16.54 -21.31 4.18
CA GLN A 419 -17.30 -22.15 3.27
C GLN A 419 -18.51 -21.43 2.66
N ASP A 420 -18.78 -20.22 3.10
CA ASP A 420 -19.85 -19.38 2.55
C ASP A 420 -19.69 -19.25 1.03
N PRO A 421 -20.75 -19.45 0.23
CA PRO A 421 -20.73 -19.24 -1.22
C PRO A 421 -20.29 -17.84 -1.63
N ASN A 422 -20.53 -16.83 -0.79
CA ASN A 422 -20.08 -15.47 -1.01
C ASN A 422 -18.58 -15.31 -0.70
N GLY A 423 -17.99 -16.20 0.10
CA GLY A 423 -16.60 -16.17 0.51
C GLY A 423 -16.29 -15.19 1.65
N TYR A 424 -17.32 -14.62 2.32
CA TYR A 424 -17.16 -13.63 3.38
C TYR A 424 -17.06 -14.22 4.78
N GLY A 425 -17.57 -15.44 5.00
CA GLY A 425 -17.89 -15.99 6.30
C GLY A 425 -19.27 -15.55 6.79
N GLU A 426 -19.70 -16.10 7.93
CA GLU A 426 -20.99 -15.77 8.55
C GLU A 426 -20.82 -14.69 9.63
N ASP A 427 -19.71 -14.71 10.34
CA ASP A 427 -19.40 -13.79 11.44
C ASP A 427 -18.25 -12.85 11.10
N PRO A 428 -18.22 -11.63 11.69
CA PRO A 428 -17.09 -10.74 11.58
C PRO A 428 -15.78 -11.33 12.13
N ASP A 429 -14.68 -10.89 11.56
CA ASP A 429 -13.32 -11.15 12.06
C ASP A 429 -12.94 -10.04 13.04
N ILE A 430 -12.87 -10.37 14.32
CA ILE A 430 -12.47 -9.44 15.38
C ILE A 430 -11.10 -9.85 15.88
N SER A 431 -10.09 -9.12 15.44
CA SER A 431 -8.69 -9.44 15.70
C SER A 431 -7.84 -8.18 15.79
N GLY A 432 -6.54 -8.31 15.78
CA GLY A 432 -5.60 -7.21 15.88
C GLY A 432 -4.23 -7.66 16.32
N PHE A 433 -3.46 -6.75 16.86
CA PHE A 433 -2.14 -7.01 17.41
C PHE A 433 -1.78 -5.99 18.48
N ALA A 434 -0.78 -6.32 19.30
CA ALA A 434 -0.33 -5.48 20.38
C ALA A 434 1.18 -5.26 20.33
N THR A 435 1.62 -4.11 20.81
CA THR A 435 3.03 -3.73 20.84
C THR A 435 3.42 -3.08 22.16
N LEU A 436 4.70 -3.18 22.48
CA LEU A 436 5.34 -2.48 23.58
C LEU A 436 6.49 -1.62 23.04
N SER A 437 6.54 -0.37 23.46
CA SER A 437 7.68 0.52 23.17
C SER A 437 8.66 0.52 24.32
N GLY A 438 9.95 0.71 24.03
CA GLY A 438 11.00 0.79 25.05
C GLY A 438 10.81 1.90 26.10
N ASN A 439 9.99 2.89 25.80
CA ASN A 439 9.61 3.99 26.70
C ASN A 439 8.35 3.70 27.54
N ARG A 440 7.98 2.43 27.72
CA ARG A 440 6.90 1.99 28.58
C ARG A 440 5.50 2.36 28.09
N ARG A 441 5.26 2.38 26.77
CA ARG A 441 3.94 2.57 26.18
C ARG A 441 3.47 1.25 25.55
N LEU A 442 2.31 0.78 25.97
CA LEU A 442 1.62 -0.37 25.38
C LEU A 442 0.54 0.13 24.43
N ALA A 443 0.50 -0.43 23.23
CA ALA A 443 -0.50 -0.12 22.22
C ALA A 443 -1.19 -1.43 21.76
N VAL A 444 -2.54 -1.42 21.72
CA VAL A 444 -3.35 -2.55 21.25
C VAL A 444 -4.29 -2.04 20.17
N LEU A 445 -4.10 -2.49 18.94
CA LEU A 445 -4.99 -2.20 17.84
C LEU A 445 -5.94 -3.38 17.65
N ILE A 446 -7.25 -3.11 17.59
CA ILE A 446 -8.32 -4.10 17.45
C ILE A 446 -9.24 -3.62 16.34
N TYR A 447 -9.51 -4.49 15.38
CA TYR A 447 -10.48 -4.24 14.32
C TYR A 447 -11.65 -5.23 14.41
N ASN A 448 -12.80 -4.80 13.91
CA ASN A 448 -13.96 -5.62 13.64
C ASN A 448 -14.27 -5.50 12.14
N HIS A 449 -13.98 -6.53 11.36
CA HIS A 449 -14.12 -6.50 9.91
C HIS A 449 -14.97 -7.65 9.38
N HIS A 450 -15.82 -7.34 8.42
CA HIS A 450 -16.49 -8.30 7.56
C HIS A 450 -16.41 -7.84 6.11
N ASP A 451 -16.19 -8.78 5.15
CA ASP A 451 -16.07 -8.41 3.74
C ASP A 451 -17.39 -7.83 3.17
N ASP A 452 -18.56 -8.21 3.73
CA ASP A 452 -19.84 -7.60 3.36
C ASP A 452 -19.95 -6.18 3.96
N TRP A 453 -19.89 -5.17 3.09
CA TRP A 453 -20.02 -3.76 3.52
C TRP A 453 -21.41 -3.34 3.99
N ASP A 454 -22.45 -4.18 3.79
CA ASP A 454 -23.82 -3.94 4.25
C ASP A 454 -24.09 -4.59 5.62
N MET A 455 -23.13 -5.31 6.19
CA MET A 455 -23.28 -5.86 7.54
C MET A 455 -23.37 -4.74 8.57
N ASP A 456 -24.31 -4.87 9.49
CA ASP A 456 -24.56 -3.90 10.58
C ASP A 456 -24.70 -4.67 11.90
N GLU A 457 -23.57 -5.00 12.51
CA GLU A 457 -23.50 -5.69 13.78
C GLU A 457 -22.52 -4.99 14.72
N THR A 458 -22.76 -5.14 16.03
CA THR A 458 -21.86 -4.62 17.06
C THR A 458 -21.50 -5.73 18.02
N ALA A 459 -20.19 -5.91 18.23
CA ALA A 459 -19.66 -6.89 19.17
C ALA A 459 -19.34 -6.24 20.52
N GLU A 460 -19.61 -6.95 21.61
CA GLU A 460 -19.07 -6.62 22.93
C GLU A 460 -17.68 -7.25 23.07
N VAL A 461 -16.67 -6.43 23.35
CA VAL A 461 -15.26 -6.82 23.45
C VAL A 461 -14.80 -6.67 24.90
N GLU A 462 -14.16 -7.72 25.38
CA GLU A 462 -13.46 -7.73 26.68
C GLU A 462 -11.96 -7.92 26.42
N VAL A 463 -11.13 -6.97 26.82
CA VAL A 463 -9.67 -7.02 26.72
C VAL A 463 -9.07 -7.21 28.09
N GLU A 464 -8.31 -8.28 28.28
CA GLU A 464 -7.47 -8.50 29.47
C GLU A 464 -6.00 -8.30 29.07
N ILE A 465 -5.32 -7.36 29.74
CA ILE A 465 -3.89 -7.09 29.57
C ILE A 465 -3.17 -7.51 30.84
N GLU A 466 -2.18 -8.39 30.73
CA GLU A 466 -1.41 -8.90 31.87
C GLU A 466 0.10 -8.68 31.70
N ASN A 467 0.82 -8.88 32.80
CA ASN A 467 2.28 -8.72 32.88
C ASN A 467 2.76 -7.31 32.45
N LEU A 468 1.98 -6.29 32.81
CA LEU A 468 2.30 -4.90 32.52
C LEU A 468 3.64 -4.50 33.17
N PRO A 469 4.58 -3.88 32.43
CA PRO A 469 5.90 -3.51 32.95
C PRO A 469 5.89 -2.17 33.71
N PHE A 470 4.81 -1.87 34.46
CA PHE A 470 4.56 -0.56 35.04
C PHE A 470 4.58 -0.53 36.58
N ASP A 471 5.07 -1.59 37.23
CA ASP A 471 5.35 -1.66 38.68
C ASP A 471 4.21 -1.12 39.59
N GLY A 472 2.95 -1.37 39.24
CA GLY A 472 1.79 -0.94 40.04
C GLY A 472 1.50 0.57 40.00
N GLN A 473 2.15 1.31 39.12
CA GLN A 473 1.89 2.76 38.95
C GLN A 473 0.48 3.01 38.38
N PRO A 474 -0.14 4.16 38.72
CA PRO A 474 -1.35 4.57 38.01
C PRO A 474 -1.08 4.72 36.52
N LEU A 475 -2.04 4.28 35.71
CA LEU A 475 -1.94 4.33 34.26
C LEU A 475 -2.97 5.31 33.68
N ILE A 476 -2.73 5.75 32.47
CA ILE A 476 -3.68 6.48 31.64
C ILE A 476 -4.00 5.67 30.40
N LEU A 477 -5.27 5.56 30.05
CA LEU A 477 -5.79 4.97 28.83
C LEU A 477 -6.22 6.08 27.87
N HIS A 478 -5.68 6.03 26.65
CA HIS A 478 -6.22 6.76 25.50
C HIS A 478 -6.88 5.76 24.57
N HIS A 479 -8.18 5.86 24.35
CA HIS A 479 -8.95 4.98 23.47
C HIS A 479 -9.35 5.75 22.21
N TYR A 480 -8.61 5.54 21.12
CA TYR A 480 -8.94 6.10 19.82
C TYR A 480 -9.89 5.19 19.05
N ARG A 481 -10.76 5.80 18.22
CA ARG A 481 -11.76 5.06 17.46
C ARG A 481 -11.85 5.54 16.01
N ILE A 482 -11.98 4.58 15.09
CA ILE A 482 -12.49 4.79 13.74
C ILE A 482 -13.78 3.99 13.62
N ASP A 483 -14.88 4.64 13.30
CA ASP A 483 -16.16 4.03 12.93
C ASP A 483 -17.01 5.06 12.17
N GLN A 484 -18.29 4.79 11.95
CA GLN A 484 -19.18 5.71 11.28
C GLN A 484 -19.26 7.09 11.96
N GLY A 485 -19.13 7.14 13.27
CA GLY A 485 -19.30 8.36 14.08
C GLY A 485 -17.99 9.03 14.50
N HIS A 486 -16.83 8.37 14.35
CA HIS A 486 -15.54 8.86 14.85
C HIS A 486 -14.44 8.77 13.80
N SER A 487 -13.59 9.81 13.76
CA SER A 487 -12.42 9.89 12.83
C SER A 487 -12.82 9.69 11.36
N ASN A 488 -14.00 10.18 10.97
CA ASN A 488 -14.63 9.89 9.69
C ASN A 488 -15.38 11.10 9.12
N ALA A 489 -14.64 11.93 8.39
CA ALA A 489 -15.19 13.14 7.76
C ALA A 489 -16.30 12.87 6.73
N TYR A 490 -16.32 11.66 6.14
CA TYR A 490 -17.33 11.27 5.15
C TYR A 490 -18.75 11.26 5.75
N ALA A 491 -18.90 10.81 6.98
CA ALA A 491 -20.20 10.81 7.67
C ALA A 491 -20.76 12.24 7.84
N GLU A 492 -19.89 13.20 8.19
CA GLU A 492 -20.26 14.63 8.27
C GLU A 492 -20.64 15.19 6.90
N TRP A 493 -19.88 14.85 5.85
CA TRP A 493 -20.19 15.26 4.49
C TRP A 493 -21.55 14.73 4.01
N LEU A 494 -21.91 13.49 4.37
CA LEU A 494 -23.23 12.93 4.11
C LEU A 494 -24.36 13.72 4.84
N ARG A 495 -24.13 14.10 6.10
CA ARG A 495 -25.09 14.91 6.88
C ARG A 495 -25.32 16.29 6.28
N GLN A 496 -24.32 16.82 5.57
CA GLN A 496 -24.41 18.10 4.87
C GLN A 496 -24.91 17.98 3.42
N GLU A 497 -25.62 16.91 3.10
CA GLU A 497 -26.25 16.69 1.80
C GLU A 497 -25.24 16.60 0.62
N ARG A 498 -24.03 16.13 0.90
CA ARG A 498 -22.98 15.80 -0.09
C ARG A 498 -22.55 16.97 -0.96
N PRO A 499 -22.10 18.09 -0.42
CA PRO A 499 -21.69 19.24 -1.22
C PRO A 499 -20.44 18.90 -2.03
N MET A 500 -20.51 19.01 -3.38
CA MET A 500 -19.36 18.76 -4.27
C MET A 500 -18.21 19.74 -4.04
N TYR A 501 -18.55 20.97 -3.70
CA TYR A 501 -17.63 22.06 -3.35
C TYR A 501 -18.15 22.72 -2.08
N PRO A 502 -17.78 22.20 -0.88
CA PRO A 502 -18.29 22.71 0.38
C PRO A 502 -18.03 24.21 0.56
N ALA A 503 -19.05 24.95 0.97
CA ALA A 503 -18.88 26.34 1.40
C ALA A 503 -17.94 26.39 2.64
N PRO A 504 -17.30 27.55 2.94
CA PRO A 504 -16.32 27.62 4.03
C PRO A 504 -16.80 27.07 5.38
N GLY A 505 -18.05 27.33 5.77
CA GLY A 505 -18.65 26.79 7.02
C GLY A 505 -18.87 25.27 6.96
N GLN A 506 -19.36 24.77 5.81
CA GLN A 506 -19.53 23.34 5.60
C GLN A 506 -18.17 22.63 5.63
N ARG A 507 -17.18 23.19 4.92
CA ARG A 507 -15.82 22.64 4.89
C ARG A 507 -15.22 22.60 6.30
N ALA A 508 -15.36 23.65 7.10
CA ALA A 508 -14.84 23.70 8.46
C ALA A 508 -15.46 22.59 9.33
N ALA A 509 -16.78 22.37 9.22
CA ALA A 509 -17.47 21.31 9.95
C ALA A 509 -17.03 19.90 9.52
N ILE A 510 -16.89 19.65 8.21
CA ILE A 510 -16.39 18.36 7.68
C ILE A 510 -14.95 18.12 8.14
N LYS A 511 -14.11 19.15 8.05
CA LYS A 511 -12.71 19.07 8.45
C LYS A 511 -12.52 18.88 9.96
N ALA A 512 -13.45 19.31 10.79
CA ALA A 512 -13.41 19.07 12.23
C ALA A 512 -13.53 17.58 12.60
N CYS A 513 -14.03 16.73 11.68
CA CYS A 513 -14.19 15.28 11.84
C CYS A 513 -13.12 14.47 11.08
N ASP A 514 -12.09 15.11 10.50
CA ASP A 514 -11.11 14.44 9.65
C ASP A 514 -9.88 13.89 10.41
N GLY A 515 -9.70 14.29 11.66
CA GLY A 515 -8.61 13.86 12.53
C GLY A 515 -8.88 12.56 13.28
N LEU A 516 -7.85 12.04 13.95
CA LEU A 516 -7.96 10.88 14.81
C LEU A 516 -8.60 11.27 16.15
N GLU A 517 -9.75 10.70 16.45
CA GLU A 517 -10.57 11.05 17.62
C GLU A 517 -10.46 10.00 18.73
N LEU A 518 -10.55 10.47 19.97
CA LEU A 518 -10.77 9.63 21.14
C LEU A 518 -12.24 9.22 21.20
N LEU A 519 -12.52 7.94 21.51
CA LEU A 519 -13.88 7.47 21.79
C LEU A 519 -14.46 8.17 23.02
N GLU A 520 -13.62 8.41 24.03
CA GLU A 520 -13.97 9.04 25.29
C GLU A 520 -12.75 9.78 25.87
N PRO A 521 -12.92 10.70 26.80
CA PRO A 521 -11.79 11.36 27.45
C PRO A 521 -10.82 10.35 28.08
N PRO A 522 -9.51 10.67 28.17
CA PRO A 522 -8.52 9.79 28.77
C PRO A 522 -8.91 9.32 30.18
N GLN A 523 -8.77 8.02 30.42
CA GLN A 523 -9.20 7.39 31.68
C GLN A 523 -8.00 6.99 32.54
N LYS A 524 -8.12 7.24 33.85
CA LYS A 524 -7.15 6.68 34.82
C LYS A 524 -7.48 5.21 35.07
N LEU A 525 -6.45 4.37 35.01
CA LEU A 525 -6.54 2.95 35.30
C LEU A 525 -5.66 2.64 36.51
N LEU A 526 -6.19 1.77 37.39
CA LEU A 526 -5.42 1.17 38.45
C LEU A 526 -5.34 -0.34 38.16
N PRO A 527 -4.14 -0.90 37.88
CA PRO A 527 -3.99 -2.33 37.67
C PRO A 527 -4.41 -3.11 38.92
N ASP A 528 -5.22 -4.16 38.73
CA ASP A 528 -5.54 -5.12 39.76
C ASP A 528 -4.64 -6.36 39.59
N ALA A 529 -3.77 -6.62 40.59
CA ALA A 529 -2.79 -7.70 40.55
C ALA A 529 -1.94 -7.74 39.24
N GLY A 530 -1.58 -6.56 38.74
CA GLY A 530 -0.78 -6.42 37.50
C GLY A 530 -1.56 -6.60 36.20
N LYS A 531 -2.90 -6.60 36.28
CA LYS A 531 -3.80 -6.76 35.14
C LYS A 531 -4.69 -5.54 34.94
N VAL A 532 -5.03 -5.29 33.69
CA VAL A 532 -6.04 -4.31 33.28
C VAL A 532 -7.13 -5.01 32.49
N ARG A 533 -8.39 -4.72 32.82
CA ARG A 533 -9.56 -5.21 32.06
C ARG A 533 -10.34 -4.05 31.51
N LEU A 534 -10.64 -4.11 30.21
CA LEU A 534 -11.40 -3.11 29.49
C LEU A 534 -12.59 -3.77 28.81
N ASN A 535 -13.73 -3.10 28.79
CA ASN A 535 -14.93 -3.56 28.09
C ASN A 535 -15.47 -2.40 27.26
N PHE A 536 -15.80 -2.67 26.00
CA PHE A 536 -16.40 -1.69 25.09
C PHE A 536 -17.14 -2.40 23.95
N SER A 537 -18.05 -1.67 23.34
CA SER A 537 -18.72 -2.11 22.12
C SER A 537 -17.90 -1.71 20.90
N LEU A 538 -17.76 -2.60 19.92
CA LEU A 538 -17.03 -2.36 18.66
C LEU A 538 -17.95 -2.71 17.49
N PRO A 539 -18.47 -1.69 16.77
CA PRO A 539 -19.28 -1.94 15.59
C PRO A 539 -18.46 -2.61 14.48
N VAL A 540 -19.12 -3.35 13.61
CA VAL A 540 -18.50 -3.87 12.40
C VAL A 540 -17.91 -2.73 11.56
N HIS A 541 -16.79 -2.98 10.91
CA HIS A 541 -15.93 -2.01 10.22
C HIS A 541 -15.32 -0.94 11.16
N GLY A 542 -15.46 -1.13 12.47
CA GLY A 542 -14.82 -0.27 13.48
C GLY A 542 -13.40 -0.71 13.82
N ILE A 543 -12.57 0.25 14.23
CA ILE A 543 -11.21 0.03 14.71
C ILE A 543 -11.01 0.78 16.02
N SER A 544 -10.45 0.11 17.02
CA SER A 544 -10.03 0.70 18.28
C SER A 544 -8.52 0.64 18.42
N LEU A 545 -7.91 1.71 18.89
CA LEU A 545 -6.53 1.72 19.36
C LEU A 545 -6.51 2.11 20.83
N LEU A 546 -6.03 1.21 21.65
CA LEU A 546 -5.84 1.41 23.10
C LEU A 546 -4.36 1.73 23.33
N ILE A 547 -4.08 2.90 23.89
CA ILE A 547 -2.74 3.28 24.36
C ILE A 547 -2.77 3.31 25.87
N VAL A 548 -1.94 2.49 26.51
CA VAL A 548 -1.78 2.40 27.96
C VAL A 548 -0.36 2.79 28.34
N GLU A 549 -0.22 3.79 29.18
CA GLU A 549 1.08 4.30 29.61
C GLU A 549 1.05 4.77 31.08
N PRO A 550 2.19 4.85 31.78
CA PRO A 550 2.24 5.39 33.13
C PRO A 550 1.68 6.80 33.20
N SER A 551 0.88 7.08 34.20
CA SER A 551 0.38 8.43 34.48
C SER A 551 1.44 9.24 35.20
N GLU A 552 1.73 10.44 34.70
CA GLU A 552 2.63 11.39 35.35
C GLU A 552 1.98 12.14 36.53
N TRP A 553 0.78 11.74 36.99
CA TRP A 553 0.00 12.39 38.02
C TRP A 553 0.10 11.68 39.38
#